data_9ec653305344e2311f5527fc8e339d74
#
_entry.id   9ec653305344e2311f5527fc8e339d74
#
_cell.length_a   1.000
_cell.length_b   1.000
_cell.length_c   1.000
_cell.angle_alpha   90.00
_cell.angle_beta   90.00
_cell.angle_gamma   90.00
#
_symmetry.space_group_name_H-M   'P 1'
#
loop_
_entity.id
_entity.type
_entity.pdbx_description
1 polymer ?
#
loop_
_entity_poly.entity_id
_entity_poly.type
_entity_poly.pdbx_seq_one_letter_code
_entity_poly.pdbx_strand_id
1 'polypeptide(L)'
;MSTPHDALAADPALAPLIERHGRLDLDPAEDMFRRLVVSILRQQVSMASATATKERLFEAIEVTPEGVLAADPEALRECGLSGQKVRYVRNAAEAFASTYDRAYFEGMDDDAVIAELTEITGVGEWTARMQLLFSLGRPDVFPVGDLGVRKGMRALFGDGMDRDAMCERAERWRPYRSYATLYLWRLDGDVVESVAEADEDVVEPVAGADDDG
;
A
#
# COMPACT_ATOMS: atom_id res chain seq x y z
N MET A 1 4.99 13.78 -24.41
CA MET A 1 5.50 13.74 -23.02
C MET A 1 6.14 12.36 -22.83
N SER A 2 7.33 12.29 -22.24
CA SER A 2 7.96 11.02 -21.88
C SER A 2 7.11 10.32 -20.83
N THR A 3 6.89 9.02 -20.95
CA THR A 3 6.19 8.25 -19.91
C THR A 3 7.10 8.07 -18.68
N PRO A 4 6.57 7.74 -17.50
CA PRO A 4 7.38 7.40 -16.33
C PRO A 4 8.46 6.36 -16.65
N HIS A 5 8.10 5.34 -17.41
CA HIS A 5 8.99 4.25 -17.81
C HIS A 5 10.12 4.71 -18.74
N ASP A 6 9.80 5.59 -19.72
CA ASP A 6 10.82 6.13 -20.62
C ASP A 6 11.84 7.00 -19.86
N ALA A 7 11.37 7.75 -18.86
CA ALA A 7 12.22 8.56 -18.00
C ALA A 7 13.13 7.70 -17.11
N LEU A 8 12.56 6.65 -16.48
CA LEU A 8 13.30 5.74 -15.61
C LEU A 8 14.25 4.82 -16.39
N ALA A 9 13.96 4.49 -17.65
CA ALA A 9 14.83 3.71 -18.51
C ALA A 9 16.15 4.44 -18.86
N ALA A 10 16.22 5.75 -18.64
CA ALA A 10 17.48 6.49 -18.75
C ALA A 10 18.47 6.20 -17.59
N ASP A 11 17.99 5.63 -16.47
CA ASP A 11 18.86 5.20 -15.38
C ASP A 11 19.38 3.78 -15.65
N PRO A 12 20.72 3.59 -15.76
CA PRO A 12 21.31 2.30 -16.10
C PRO A 12 21.02 1.18 -15.07
N ALA A 13 20.63 1.52 -13.83
CA ALA A 13 20.28 0.55 -12.82
C ALA A 13 18.83 0.06 -12.96
N LEU A 14 17.91 0.93 -13.45
CA LEU A 14 16.50 0.58 -13.63
C LEU A 14 16.20 0.03 -15.04
N ALA A 15 16.97 0.43 -16.06
CA ALA A 15 16.76 -0.02 -17.44
C ALA A 15 16.62 -1.55 -17.58
N PRO A 16 17.53 -2.39 -17.00
CA PRO A 16 17.41 -3.84 -17.07
C PRO A 16 16.17 -4.39 -16.37
N LEU A 17 15.69 -3.72 -15.32
CA LEU A 17 14.48 -4.13 -14.60
C LEU A 17 13.23 -3.82 -15.43
N ILE A 18 13.18 -2.66 -16.07
CA ILE A 18 12.10 -2.28 -16.97
C ILE A 18 12.03 -3.22 -18.17
N GLU A 19 13.19 -3.58 -18.75
CA GLU A 19 13.26 -4.55 -19.85
C GLU A 19 12.76 -5.94 -19.41
N ARG A 20 13.14 -6.38 -18.21
CA ARG A 20 12.78 -7.71 -17.67
C ARG A 20 11.33 -7.83 -17.28
N HIS A 21 10.78 -6.82 -16.60
CA HIS A 21 9.46 -6.87 -15.96
C HIS A 21 8.37 -6.14 -16.76
N GLY A 22 8.74 -5.46 -17.85
CA GLY A 22 7.82 -4.62 -18.60
C GLY A 22 7.42 -3.35 -17.84
N ARG A 23 6.33 -2.73 -18.26
CA ARG A 23 5.78 -1.55 -17.59
C ARG A 23 5.00 -1.96 -16.36
N LEU A 24 5.34 -1.37 -15.24
CA LEU A 24 4.65 -1.51 -13.97
C LEU A 24 3.95 -0.19 -13.66
N ASP A 25 2.64 -0.18 -13.63
CA ASP A 25 1.86 1.01 -13.37
C ASP A 25 1.36 1.03 -11.91
N LEU A 26 1.11 2.25 -11.42
CA LEU A 26 0.40 2.44 -10.17
C LEU A 26 -1.07 2.11 -10.42
N ASP A 27 -1.60 1.20 -9.65
CA ASP A 27 -3.02 0.84 -9.64
C ASP A 27 -3.62 1.21 -8.27
N PRO A 28 -4.12 2.45 -8.13
CA PRO A 28 -4.64 2.91 -6.85
C PRO A 28 -5.97 2.26 -6.54
N ALA A 29 -6.05 1.63 -5.37
CA ALA A 29 -7.27 1.02 -4.85
C ALA A 29 -8.42 2.02 -4.82
N GLU A 30 -9.62 1.58 -5.21
CA GLU A 30 -10.83 2.41 -5.17
C GLU A 30 -11.21 2.78 -3.74
N ASP A 31 -11.10 1.84 -2.81
CA ASP A 31 -11.44 2.01 -1.40
C ASP A 31 -10.18 2.26 -0.55
N MET A 32 -9.97 3.54 -0.21
CA MET A 32 -8.85 3.99 0.61
C MET A 32 -8.89 3.41 2.04
N PHE A 33 -10.08 3.28 2.64
CA PHE A 33 -10.20 2.73 3.99
C PHE A 33 -9.84 1.24 4.03
N ARG A 34 -10.37 0.44 3.12
CA ARG A 34 -10.03 -0.99 3.01
C ARG A 34 -8.53 -1.18 2.81
N ARG A 35 -7.92 -0.35 1.96
CA ARG A 35 -6.47 -0.37 1.74
C ARG A 35 -5.69 -0.02 3.00
N LEU A 36 -6.15 0.95 3.80
CA LEU A 36 -5.55 1.30 5.08
C LEU A 36 -5.64 0.14 6.08
N VAL A 37 -6.79 -0.51 6.18
CA VAL A 37 -6.96 -1.71 7.02
C VAL A 37 -5.95 -2.79 6.63
N VAL A 38 -5.82 -3.11 5.34
CA VAL A 38 -4.81 -4.08 4.85
C VAL A 38 -3.39 -3.66 5.25
N SER A 39 -3.05 -2.38 5.14
CA SER A 39 -1.73 -1.88 5.55
C SER A 39 -1.49 -2.06 7.06
N ILE A 40 -2.51 -1.85 7.90
CA ILE A 40 -2.43 -2.09 9.35
C ILE A 40 -2.25 -3.60 9.64
N LEU A 41 -2.97 -4.47 8.92
CA LEU A 41 -2.82 -5.93 9.08
C LEU A 41 -1.40 -6.41 8.76
N ARG A 42 -0.72 -5.79 7.80
CA ARG A 42 0.65 -6.12 7.37
C ARG A 42 1.75 -5.67 8.35
N GLN A 43 1.44 -4.79 9.29
CA GLN A 43 2.44 -4.31 10.23
C GLN A 43 3.03 -5.45 11.09
N GLN A 44 4.35 -5.60 11.09
CA GLN A 44 5.13 -6.49 11.97
C GLN A 44 4.75 -7.99 11.92
N VAL A 45 4.23 -8.45 10.79
CA VAL A 45 3.91 -9.87 10.57
C VAL A 45 4.42 -10.31 9.20
N SER A 46 4.51 -11.63 8.98
CA SER A 46 4.80 -12.18 7.65
C SER A 46 3.63 -11.95 6.71
N MET A 47 3.90 -11.91 5.40
CA MET A 47 2.86 -11.76 4.38
C MET A 47 1.80 -12.84 4.48
N ALA A 48 2.19 -14.11 4.61
CA ALA A 48 1.25 -15.23 4.76
C ALA A 48 0.30 -15.04 5.95
N SER A 49 0.82 -14.56 7.10
CA SER A 49 -0.01 -14.28 8.27
C SER A 49 -0.97 -13.10 8.04
N ALA A 50 -0.50 -12.06 7.35
CA ALA A 50 -1.34 -10.90 7.03
C ALA A 50 -2.46 -11.27 6.06
N THR A 51 -2.16 -12.05 5.02
CA THR A 51 -3.14 -12.55 4.04
C THR A 51 -4.21 -13.39 4.71
N ALA A 52 -3.83 -14.40 5.50
CA ALA A 52 -4.79 -15.24 6.21
C ALA A 52 -5.69 -14.44 7.20
N THR A 53 -5.15 -13.38 7.81
CA THR A 53 -5.94 -12.50 8.69
C THR A 53 -6.88 -11.60 7.88
N LYS A 54 -6.42 -11.07 6.72
CA LYS A 54 -7.23 -10.31 5.78
C LYS A 54 -8.44 -11.15 5.34
N GLU A 55 -8.21 -12.35 4.81
CA GLU A 55 -9.27 -13.24 4.33
C GLU A 55 -10.35 -13.45 5.39
N ARG A 56 -9.96 -13.86 6.61
CA ARG A 56 -10.91 -14.07 7.71
C ARG A 56 -11.69 -12.81 8.09
N LEU A 57 -11.00 -11.65 8.12
CA LEU A 57 -11.66 -10.39 8.45
C LEU A 57 -12.68 -9.99 7.39
N PHE A 58 -12.31 -10.11 6.11
CA PHE A 58 -13.16 -9.71 4.99
C PHE A 58 -14.34 -10.68 4.77
N GLU A 59 -14.21 -11.94 5.22
CA GLU A 59 -15.31 -12.90 5.27
C GLU A 59 -16.26 -12.65 6.45
N ALA A 60 -15.73 -12.22 7.60
CA ALA A 60 -16.49 -12.08 8.84
C ALA A 60 -17.30 -10.78 8.91
N ILE A 61 -16.82 -9.68 8.32
CA ILE A 61 -17.47 -8.37 8.36
C ILE A 61 -17.38 -7.64 7.02
N GLU A 62 -18.29 -6.72 6.78
CA GLU A 62 -18.12 -5.70 5.76
C GLU A 62 -17.02 -4.71 6.20
N VAL A 63 -15.89 -4.66 5.47
CA VAL A 63 -14.75 -3.81 5.84
C VAL A 63 -15.00 -2.39 5.34
N THR A 64 -15.95 -1.72 5.98
CA THR A 64 -16.25 -0.29 5.88
C THR A 64 -16.00 0.35 7.26
N PRO A 65 -15.88 1.68 7.36
CA PRO A 65 -15.79 2.35 8.66
C PRO A 65 -16.92 1.94 9.60
N GLU A 66 -18.16 1.94 9.12
CA GLU A 66 -19.35 1.58 9.88
C GLU A 66 -19.34 0.10 10.27
N GLY A 67 -18.98 -0.81 9.36
CA GLY A 67 -18.90 -2.24 9.62
C GLY A 67 -17.88 -2.59 10.69
N VAL A 68 -16.71 -1.96 10.64
CA VAL A 68 -15.65 -2.12 11.65
C VAL A 68 -16.10 -1.58 13.02
N LEU A 69 -16.78 -0.43 13.06
CA LEU A 69 -17.28 0.17 14.31
C LEU A 69 -18.41 -0.63 14.92
N ALA A 70 -19.26 -1.25 14.10
CA ALA A 70 -20.36 -2.09 14.54
C ALA A 70 -19.92 -3.47 15.03
N ALA A 71 -18.75 -3.96 14.55
CA ALA A 71 -18.23 -5.28 14.92
C ALA A 71 -17.80 -5.34 16.38
N ASP A 72 -18.11 -6.49 17.03
CA ASP A 72 -17.59 -6.78 18.37
C ASP A 72 -16.05 -6.86 18.33
N PRO A 73 -15.33 -6.16 19.21
CA PRO A 73 -13.88 -6.27 19.30
C PRO A 73 -13.37 -7.71 19.44
N GLU A 74 -14.13 -8.61 20.07
CA GLU A 74 -13.75 -10.02 20.19
C GLU A 74 -13.87 -10.76 18.86
N ALA A 75 -14.91 -10.49 18.07
CA ALA A 75 -15.04 -11.04 16.72
C ALA A 75 -13.85 -10.62 15.82
N LEU A 76 -13.38 -9.37 15.94
CA LEU A 76 -12.18 -8.92 15.23
C LEU A 76 -10.91 -9.69 15.69
N ARG A 77 -10.81 -10.05 16.98
CA ARG A 77 -9.71 -10.88 17.49
C ARG A 77 -9.78 -12.31 16.97
N GLU A 78 -10.97 -12.88 16.88
CA GLU A 78 -11.19 -14.21 16.33
C GLU A 78 -10.74 -14.31 14.86
N CYS A 79 -10.82 -13.20 14.10
CA CYS A 79 -10.22 -13.11 12.76
C CYS A 79 -8.68 -13.11 12.76
N GLY A 80 -8.04 -13.02 13.93
CA GLY A 80 -6.58 -13.06 14.10
C GLY A 80 -5.94 -11.68 14.32
N LEU A 81 -6.71 -10.63 14.59
CA LEU A 81 -6.16 -9.33 14.95
C LEU A 81 -5.66 -9.35 16.40
N SER A 82 -4.44 -8.86 16.64
CA SER A 82 -4.02 -8.56 18.00
C SER A 82 -4.88 -7.46 18.60
N GLY A 83 -4.98 -7.40 19.95
CA GLY A 83 -5.71 -6.32 20.61
C GLY A 83 -5.21 -4.91 20.22
N GLN A 84 -3.95 -4.78 19.84
CA GLN A 84 -3.38 -3.54 19.32
C GLN A 84 -3.93 -3.23 17.91
N LYS A 85 -3.95 -4.21 17.00
CA LYS A 85 -4.50 -4.04 15.64
C LYS A 85 -6.00 -3.76 15.66
N VAL A 86 -6.75 -4.39 16.56
CA VAL A 86 -8.17 -4.06 16.76
C VAL A 86 -8.35 -2.57 17.07
N ARG A 87 -7.56 -2.03 18.02
CA ARG A 87 -7.61 -0.58 18.32
C ARG A 87 -7.25 0.26 17.10
N TYR A 88 -6.18 -0.09 16.38
CA TYR A 88 -5.72 0.66 15.22
C TYR A 88 -6.74 0.70 14.08
N VAL A 89 -7.35 -0.44 13.77
CA VAL A 89 -8.39 -0.52 12.74
C VAL A 89 -9.62 0.28 13.14
N ARG A 90 -10.01 0.26 14.43
CA ARG A 90 -11.13 1.07 14.94
C ARG A 90 -10.84 2.56 14.93
N ASN A 91 -9.63 3.00 15.32
CA ASN A 91 -9.23 4.41 15.22
C ASN A 91 -9.27 4.91 13.77
N ALA A 92 -8.79 4.08 12.82
CA ALA A 92 -8.91 4.38 11.40
C ALA A 92 -10.38 4.48 10.97
N ALA A 93 -11.23 3.56 11.44
CA ALA A 93 -12.66 3.57 11.13
C ALA A 93 -13.35 4.83 11.68
N GLU A 94 -13.03 5.27 12.88
CA GLU A 94 -13.55 6.53 13.47
C GLU A 94 -13.17 7.75 12.64
N ALA A 95 -11.91 7.83 12.19
CA ALA A 95 -11.43 8.92 11.37
C ALA A 95 -12.11 8.97 9.99
N PHE A 96 -12.28 7.80 9.35
CA PHE A 96 -12.91 7.70 8.04
C PHE A 96 -14.43 7.84 8.08
N ALA A 97 -15.09 7.43 9.15
CA ALA A 97 -16.53 7.65 9.33
C ALA A 97 -16.89 9.13 9.53
N SER A 98 -15.95 9.93 10.03
CA SER A 98 -16.22 11.34 10.41
C SER A 98 -15.64 12.37 9.46
N THR A 99 -14.45 12.13 8.89
CA THR A 99 -13.66 13.19 8.26
C THR A 99 -13.02 12.76 6.94
N TYR A 100 -12.43 11.55 6.89
CA TYR A 100 -11.52 11.18 5.82
C TYR A 100 -12.22 10.37 4.74
N ASP A 101 -11.99 10.80 3.51
CA ASP A 101 -12.24 10.04 2.29
C ASP A 101 -11.16 10.38 1.27
N ARG A 102 -11.22 9.80 0.09
CA ARG A 102 -10.25 10.08 -0.97
C ARG A 102 -10.28 11.56 -1.39
N ALA A 103 -11.47 12.15 -1.50
CA ALA A 103 -11.65 13.54 -1.94
C ALA A 103 -11.04 14.54 -0.96
N TYR A 104 -11.08 14.23 0.34
CA TYR A 104 -10.43 15.03 1.37
C TYR A 104 -8.93 15.23 1.10
N PHE A 105 -8.25 14.19 0.61
CA PHE A 105 -6.80 14.19 0.38
C PHE A 105 -6.37 14.65 -1.02
N GLU A 106 -7.28 14.74 -2.00
CA GLU A 106 -6.92 15.01 -3.40
C GLU A 106 -6.18 16.33 -3.61
N GLY A 107 -6.56 17.38 -2.88
CA GLY A 107 -5.98 18.72 -2.98
C GLY A 107 -4.75 18.96 -2.12
N MET A 108 -4.34 18.00 -1.29
CA MET A 108 -3.21 18.14 -0.37
C MET A 108 -1.90 17.74 -1.05
N ASP A 109 -0.80 18.36 -0.61
CA ASP A 109 0.54 17.85 -0.90
C ASP A 109 0.85 16.59 -0.08
N ASP A 110 1.88 15.85 -0.49
CA ASP A 110 2.21 14.55 0.11
C ASP A 110 2.58 14.66 1.59
N ASP A 111 3.26 15.74 1.99
CA ASP A 111 3.65 15.95 3.39
C ASP A 111 2.43 16.25 4.27
N ALA A 112 1.47 17.03 3.75
CA ALA A 112 0.21 17.28 4.44
C ALA A 112 -0.62 16.00 4.60
N VAL A 113 -0.71 15.16 3.55
CA VAL A 113 -1.37 13.85 3.65
C VAL A 113 -0.71 12.96 4.71
N ILE A 114 0.62 12.90 4.74
CA ILE A 114 1.36 12.11 5.73
C ILE A 114 1.06 12.64 7.14
N ALA A 115 1.09 13.96 7.35
CA ALA A 115 0.80 14.58 8.63
C ALA A 115 -0.60 14.22 9.12
N GLU A 116 -1.62 14.40 8.29
CA GLU A 116 -3.02 14.05 8.61
C GLU A 116 -3.18 12.57 8.96
N LEU A 117 -2.70 11.67 8.10
CA LEU A 117 -2.84 10.24 8.33
C LEU A 117 -2.10 9.75 9.59
N THR A 118 -0.98 10.37 9.95
CA THR A 118 -0.20 10.00 11.14
C THR A 118 -0.83 10.47 12.45
N GLU A 119 -1.81 11.37 12.44
CA GLU A 119 -2.65 11.69 13.61
C GLU A 119 -3.50 10.49 14.04
N ILE A 120 -3.80 9.56 13.13
CA ILE A 120 -4.53 8.33 13.47
C ILE A 120 -3.60 7.40 14.26
N THR A 121 -3.91 7.17 15.53
CA THR A 121 -3.13 6.22 16.35
C THR A 121 -3.09 4.84 15.72
N GLY A 122 -1.90 4.39 15.36
CA GLY A 122 -1.65 3.13 14.66
C GLY A 122 -1.25 3.29 13.20
N VAL A 123 -1.35 4.49 12.65
CA VAL A 123 -0.88 4.83 11.31
C VAL A 123 0.45 5.57 11.44
N GLY A 124 1.54 4.92 11.09
CA GLY A 124 2.86 5.55 11.04
C GLY A 124 3.19 6.05 9.63
N GLU A 125 4.32 6.74 9.51
CA GLU A 125 4.80 7.33 8.25
C GLU A 125 4.87 6.30 7.09
N TRP A 126 5.32 5.07 7.38
CA TRP A 126 5.32 4.00 6.37
C TRP A 126 3.91 3.69 5.86
N THR A 127 2.94 3.55 6.77
CA THR A 127 1.55 3.28 6.40
C THR A 127 0.95 4.46 5.61
N ALA A 128 1.24 5.70 6.00
CA ALA A 128 0.80 6.89 5.28
C ALA A 128 1.39 6.94 3.85
N ARG A 129 2.68 6.62 3.68
CA ARG A 129 3.31 6.53 2.35
C ARG A 129 2.72 5.42 1.49
N MET A 130 2.30 4.30 2.08
CA MET A 130 1.56 3.25 1.35
C MET A 130 0.19 3.76 0.85
N GLN A 131 -0.48 4.65 1.59
CA GLN A 131 -1.72 5.29 1.13
C GLN A 131 -1.46 6.26 -0.04
N LEU A 132 -0.37 7.03 0.00
CA LEU A 132 0.03 7.86 -1.14
C LEU A 132 0.23 7.04 -2.43
N LEU A 133 0.91 5.89 -2.32
CA LEU A 133 1.19 5.01 -3.45
C LEU A 133 -0.08 4.31 -3.95
N PHE A 134 -0.75 3.58 -3.05
CA PHE A 134 -1.75 2.57 -3.41
C PHE A 134 -3.20 3.03 -3.26
N SER A 135 -3.45 4.20 -2.72
CA SER A 135 -4.80 4.76 -2.66
C SER A 135 -4.91 6.07 -3.43
N LEU A 136 -3.89 6.93 -3.38
CA LEU A 136 -3.90 8.22 -4.06
C LEU A 136 -3.15 8.21 -5.40
N GLY A 137 -2.38 7.16 -5.71
CA GLY A 137 -1.64 7.04 -6.97
C GLY A 137 -0.59 8.12 -7.15
N ARG A 138 0.00 8.64 -6.06
CA ARG A 138 0.99 9.71 -6.14
C ARG A 138 2.26 9.23 -6.85
N PRO A 139 2.71 9.91 -7.90
CA PRO A 139 3.79 9.40 -8.78
C PRO A 139 5.18 9.49 -8.17
N ASP A 140 5.39 10.32 -7.14
CA ASP A 140 6.72 10.69 -6.66
C ASP A 140 6.97 10.40 -5.17
N VAL A 141 6.53 9.25 -4.70
CA VAL A 141 6.73 8.77 -3.31
C VAL A 141 7.90 7.80 -3.25
N PHE A 142 8.84 8.01 -2.32
CA PHE A 142 9.93 7.07 -2.03
C PHE A 142 9.87 6.59 -0.58
N PRO A 143 9.33 5.39 -0.32
CA PRO A 143 9.12 4.89 1.03
C PRO A 143 10.40 4.22 1.58
N VAL A 144 11.45 5.00 1.88
CA VAL A 144 12.74 4.48 2.39
C VAL A 144 12.60 3.72 3.71
N GLY A 145 11.50 3.92 4.44
CA GLY A 145 11.12 3.13 5.63
C GLY A 145 10.78 1.66 5.30
N ASP A 146 10.39 1.38 4.05
CA ASP A 146 10.01 0.03 3.60
C ASP A 146 11.22 -0.91 3.50
N LEU A 147 11.04 -2.15 3.97
CA LEU A 147 12.13 -3.14 3.99
C LEU A 147 12.47 -3.61 2.56
N GLY A 148 11.45 -3.87 1.74
CA GLY A 148 11.62 -4.32 0.36
C GLY A 148 12.34 -3.26 -0.48
N VAL A 149 11.94 -1.98 -0.33
CA VAL A 149 12.65 -0.85 -0.98
C VAL A 149 14.12 -0.82 -0.58
N ARG A 150 14.43 -0.94 0.72
CA ARG A 150 15.84 -0.95 1.17
C ARG A 150 16.63 -2.16 0.67
N LYS A 151 16.00 -3.34 0.61
CA LYS A 151 16.63 -4.52 0.02
C LYS A 151 16.90 -4.32 -1.48
N GLY A 152 15.91 -3.82 -2.23
CA GLY A 152 16.07 -3.50 -3.65
C GLY A 152 17.18 -2.49 -3.90
N MET A 153 17.24 -1.41 -3.10
CA MET A 153 18.32 -0.43 -3.18
C MET A 153 19.70 -1.05 -2.94
N ARG A 154 19.83 -1.91 -1.92
CA ARG A 154 21.10 -2.59 -1.66
C ARG A 154 21.48 -3.59 -2.75
N ALA A 155 20.51 -4.30 -3.29
CA ALA A 155 20.75 -5.22 -4.41
C ALA A 155 21.28 -4.50 -5.66
N LEU A 156 20.83 -3.26 -5.92
CA LEU A 156 21.31 -2.47 -7.06
C LEU A 156 22.61 -1.72 -6.81
N PHE A 157 22.81 -1.21 -5.58
CA PHE A 157 23.85 -0.21 -5.31
C PHE A 157 24.84 -0.64 -4.21
N GLY A 158 24.65 -1.82 -3.62
CA GLY A 158 25.52 -2.41 -2.60
C GLY A 158 25.00 -2.28 -1.17
N ASP A 159 25.41 -3.22 -0.32
CA ASP A 159 24.90 -3.39 1.05
C ASP A 159 25.23 -2.24 2.01
N GLY A 160 26.25 -1.44 1.67
CA GLY A 160 26.71 -0.33 2.51
C GLY A 160 25.82 0.93 2.47
N MET A 161 24.76 0.96 1.67
CA MET A 161 23.89 2.14 1.59
C MET A 161 23.07 2.31 2.88
N ASP A 162 23.20 3.47 3.51
CA ASP A 162 22.30 3.93 4.55
C ASP A 162 21.03 4.59 3.95
N ARG A 163 20.11 5.02 4.81
CA ARG A 163 18.83 5.61 4.35
C ARG A 163 19.01 6.94 3.62
N ASP A 164 19.95 7.77 4.07
CA ASP A 164 20.18 9.08 3.50
C ASP A 164 20.77 8.94 2.09
N ALA A 165 21.74 8.05 1.91
CA ALA A 165 22.29 7.71 0.59
C ALA A 165 21.23 7.11 -0.35
N MET A 166 20.28 6.30 0.18
CA MET A 166 19.16 5.80 -0.62
C MET A 166 18.23 6.92 -1.08
N CYS A 167 17.90 7.87 -0.20
CA CYS A 167 17.09 9.02 -0.55
C CYS A 167 17.78 9.89 -1.58
N GLU A 168 19.08 10.22 -1.41
CA GLU A 168 19.86 11.00 -2.35
C GLU A 168 19.92 10.32 -3.73
N ARG A 169 20.13 9.00 -3.73
CA ARG A 169 20.14 8.23 -4.98
C ARG A 169 18.79 8.27 -5.71
N ALA A 170 17.69 8.19 -4.96
CA ALA A 170 16.33 8.21 -5.48
C ALA A 170 15.91 9.58 -6.06
N GLU A 171 16.59 10.68 -5.74
CA GLU A 171 16.32 12.01 -6.32
C GLU A 171 16.43 12.04 -7.85
N ARG A 172 17.25 11.14 -8.43
CA ARG A 172 17.41 11.02 -9.89
C ARG A 172 16.16 10.48 -10.58
N TRP A 173 15.26 9.85 -9.84
CA TRP A 173 14.03 9.24 -10.35
C TRP A 173 12.82 10.18 -10.28
N ARG A 174 13.00 11.39 -9.75
CA ARG A 174 11.94 12.41 -9.78
C ARG A 174 11.53 12.76 -11.20
N PRO A 175 10.24 12.97 -11.42
CA PRO A 175 9.10 12.92 -10.49
C PRO A 175 8.39 11.55 -10.46
N TYR A 176 9.11 10.45 -10.66
CA TYR A 176 8.55 9.10 -10.84
C TYR A 176 9.07 8.07 -9.83
N ARG A 177 9.41 8.52 -8.59
CA ARG A 177 9.98 7.66 -7.56
C ARG A 177 9.05 6.52 -7.14
N SER A 178 7.74 6.69 -7.24
CA SER A 178 6.76 5.63 -6.99
C SER A 178 6.90 4.48 -8.00
N TYR A 179 7.06 4.80 -9.27
CA TYR A 179 7.29 3.79 -10.32
C TYR A 179 8.64 3.08 -10.13
N ALA A 180 9.69 3.80 -9.77
CA ALA A 180 10.97 3.18 -9.42
C ALA A 180 10.84 2.21 -8.24
N THR A 181 10.01 2.56 -7.24
CA THR A 181 9.72 1.72 -6.08
C THR A 181 9.09 0.38 -6.49
N LEU A 182 8.19 0.36 -7.50
CA LEU A 182 7.62 -0.89 -8.01
C LEU A 182 8.69 -1.85 -8.54
N TYR A 183 9.70 -1.33 -9.24
CA TYR A 183 10.82 -2.14 -9.74
C TYR A 183 11.76 -2.62 -8.61
N LEU A 184 11.98 -1.80 -7.58
CA LEU A 184 12.78 -2.20 -6.42
C LEU A 184 12.17 -3.41 -5.69
N TRP A 185 10.86 -3.44 -5.56
CA TRP A 185 10.17 -4.58 -4.95
C TRP A 185 10.30 -5.86 -5.76
N ARG A 186 10.44 -5.78 -7.11
CA ARG A 186 10.68 -6.97 -7.96
C ARG A 186 12.02 -7.66 -7.72
N LEU A 187 12.96 -6.98 -7.09
CA LEU A 187 14.25 -7.56 -6.72
C LEU A 187 14.19 -8.41 -5.44
N ASP A 188 13.19 -8.22 -4.61
CA ASP A 188 12.98 -8.97 -3.35
C ASP A 188 11.99 -10.15 -3.52
N GLY A 189 11.80 -10.66 -4.74
CA GLY A 189 11.08 -11.89 -5.12
C GLY A 189 9.75 -12.22 -4.41
N ASP A 190 9.69 -11.98 -3.11
CA ASP A 190 8.57 -12.37 -2.24
C ASP A 190 7.53 -11.24 -2.02
N VAL A 191 7.84 -10.00 -2.36
CA VAL A 191 7.02 -8.84 -1.93
C VAL A 191 5.98 -8.44 -2.95
N VAL A 192 6.18 -8.74 -4.22
CA VAL A 192 5.36 -8.17 -5.30
C VAL A 192 4.16 -9.03 -5.68
N GLU A 193 4.28 -10.35 -5.64
CA GLU A 193 3.10 -11.21 -5.80
C GLU A 193 2.02 -10.83 -4.79
N SER A 194 2.43 -10.49 -3.57
CA SER A 194 1.52 -10.17 -2.48
C SER A 194 0.87 -8.77 -2.53
N VAL A 195 1.39 -7.84 -3.32
CA VAL A 195 0.77 -6.51 -3.46
C VAL A 195 -0.29 -6.52 -4.56
N ALA A 196 -0.03 -7.20 -5.67
CA ALA A 196 -0.99 -7.39 -6.77
C ALA A 196 -2.14 -8.32 -6.35
N GLU A 197 -1.84 -9.49 -5.76
CA GLU A 197 -2.85 -10.45 -5.29
C GLU A 197 -3.77 -9.89 -4.19
N ALA A 198 -3.33 -8.88 -3.43
CA ALA A 198 -4.18 -8.27 -2.42
C ALA A 198 -5.34 -7.44 -3.00
N ASP A 199 -5.25 -7.03 -4.27
CA ASP A 199 -6.25 -6.21 -4.94
C ASP A 199 -7.10 -7.02 -5.95
N GLU A 200 -6.65 -8.20 -6.44
CA GLU A 200 -7.39 -9.04 -7.41
C GLU A 200 -8.63 -9.74 -6.81
N ASP A 201 -8.69 -9.96 -5.51
CA ASP A 201 -9.82 -10.64 -4.85
C ASP A 201 -11.07 -9.75 -4.65
N VAL A 202 -11.13 -8.57 -5.26
CA VAL A 202 -12.25 -7.63 -5.05
C VAL A 202 -13.32 -7.69 -6.16
N VAL A 203 -13.11 -8.45 -7.24
CA VAL A 203 -14.09 -8.55 -8.34
C VAL A 203 -14.47 -10.01 -8.59
N GLU A 204 -15.39 -10.56 -7.78
CA GLU A 204 -16.26 -11.59 -8.33
C GLU A 204 -17.34 -10.88 -9.15
N PRO A 205 -17.49 -11.23 -10.44
CA PRO A 205 -18.64 -10.75 -11.19
C PRO A 205 -19.89 -11.36 -10.57
N VAL A 206 -20.83 -10.50 -10.18
CA VAL A 206 -22.19 -10.91 -9.84
C VAL A 206 -22.71 -11.75 -11.00
N ALA A 207 -22.83 -13.05 -10.80
CA ALA A 207 -23.45 -13.96 -11.76
C ALA A 207 -24.85 -13.42 -12.08
N GLY A 208 -25.05 -13.06 -13.33
CA GLY A 208 -26.35 -12.61 -13.82
C GLY A 208 -27.40 -13.65 -13.49
N ALA A 209 -28.47 -13.21 -12.89
CA ALA A 209 -29.70 -13.97 -12.78
C ALA A 209 -30.18 -14.26 -14.20
N ASP A 210 -30.11 -15.52 -14.61
CA ASP A 210 -30.82 -16.01 -15.77
C ASP A 210 -32.32 -15.88 -15.50
N ASP A 211 -32.91 -14.93 -16.20
CA ASP A 211 -34.36 -14.77 -16.31
C ASP A 211 -34.84 -15.81 -17.33
N ASP A 212 -35.32 -16.93 -16.85
CA ASP A 212 -36.10 -17.89 -17.62
C ASP A 212 -37.58 -17.75 -17.21
N GLY A 213 -38.35 -17.12 -18.10
CA GLY A 213 -39.77 -17.05 -18.10
C GLY A 213 -40.39 -17.53 -19.41
#